data_dab22c1c32c43173073c1fa0123024c6
#
_entry.id   dab22c1c32c43173073c1fa0123024c6
#
_cell.length_a   1.000
_cell.length_b   1.000
_cell.length_c   1.000
_cell.angle_alpha   90.00
_cell.angle_beta   90.00
_cell.angle_gamma   90.00
#
_symmetry.space_group_name_H-M   'P 1'
#
loop_
_entity.id
_entity.type
_entity.pdbx_description
1 polymer ?
#
loop_
_entity_poly.entity_id
_entity_poly.type
_entity_poly.pdbx_seq_one_letter_code
_entity_poly.pdbx_strand_id
1 'polypeptide(L)'
;MSGKTQIAISIRSLFVDPKAPSFNLNSGTDAAFFTLMEGFRDIPQVLEEYNNKSITDAKFQGLKAITYDGDGKQKRKGINDRDLDTSKVNSPVIILGQETPERDDNALMNRVVLCEVPKRTEEYTARETEVFQRLKDSERTGLCNVLFEILKLRPIVQEHFKHLEGTTNKELTDAVLSGGDASGDMVRIIKTVSLFLTMCRLLETYA
;
A
#
# COMPACT_ATOMS: atom_id res chain seq x y z
N MET A 1 17.45 -4.59 -13.66
CA MET A 1 16.58 -4.28 -12.48
C MET A 1 15.19 -3.95 -12.97
N SER A 2 14.14 -4.38 -12.27
CA SER A 2 12.75 -4.12 -12.71
C SER A 2 12.20 -2.73 -12.35
N GLY A 3 12.94 -1.92 -11.61
CA GLY A 3 12.49 -0.59 -11.17
C GLY A 3 11.46 -0.57 -10.01
N LYS A 4 11.00 -1.71 -9.52
CA LYS A 4 9.99 -1.81 -8.43
C LYS A 4 10.36 -0.99 -7.21
N THR A 5 11.56 -1.18 -6.68
CA THR A 5 12.06 -0.46 -5.51
C THR A 5 12.08 1.05 -5.76
N GLN A 6 12.46 1.47 -6.97
CA GLN A 6 12.48 2.89 -7.31
C GLN A 6 11.06 3.50 -7.29
N ILE A 7 10.08 2.82 -7.85
CA ILE A 7 8.68 3.27 -7.82
C ILE A 7 8.20 3.41 -6.38
N ALA A 8 8.45 2.42 -5.54
CA ALA A 8 8.04 2.47 -4.13
C ALA A 8 8.73 3.60 -3.35
N ILE A 9 10.02 3.84 -3.58
CA ILE A 9 10.76 4.95 -2.96
C ILE A 9 10.20 6.30 -3.44
N SER A 10 9.90 6.44 -4.74
CA SER A 10 9.32 7.68 -5.29
C SER A 10 7.96 7.99 -4.66
N ILE A 11 7.09 6.98 -4.51
CA ILE A 11 5.80 7.16 -3.82
C ILE A 11 6.02 7.56 -2.37
N ARG A 12 6.90 6.87 -1.65
CA ARG A 12 7.19 7.20 -0.24
C ARG A 12 7.82 8.57 -0.07
N SER A 13 8.61 9.04 -1.03
CA SER A 13 9.28 10.36 -0.97
C SER A 13 8.31 11.55 -1.05
N LEU A 14 7.04 11.32 -1.39
CA LEU A 14 5.97 12.30 -1.19
C LEU A 14 5.72 12.58 0.31
N PHE A 15 6.06 11.67 1.20
CA PHE A 15 5.73 11.71 2.62
C PHE A 15 6.95 11.89 3.53
N VAL A 16 8.10 11.34 3.17
CA VAL A 16 9.32 11.33 3.98
C VAL A 16 10.58 11.45 3.11
N ASP A 17 11.71 11.65 3.77
CA ASP A 17 13.03 11.64 3.11
C ASP A 17 13.20 10.36 2.27
N PRO A 18 13.59 10.48 0.98
CA PRO A 18 13.84 9.33 0.11
C PRO A 18 14.92 8.37 0.66
N LYS A 19 15.79 8.84 1.55
CA LYS A 19 16.80 8.02 2.25
C LYS A 19 16.26 7.24 3.43
N ALA A 20 14.97 7.43 3.81
CA ALA A 20 14.38 6.64 4.89
C ALA A 20 14.52 5.14 4.57
N PRO A 21 14.92 4.30 5.54
CA PRO A 21 15.17 2.89 5.28
C PRO A 21 13.89 2.14 4.92
N SER A 22 14.00 1.19 4.00
CA SER A 22 12.98 0.17 3.78
C SER A 22 13.19 -1.01 4.73
N PHE A 23 12.16 -1.78 5.00
CA PHE A 23 12.27 -2.97 5.84
C PHE A 23 12.41 -4.23 4.98
N ASN A 24 13.47 -5.00 5.22
CA ASN A 24 13.65 -6.28 4.54
C ASN A 24 12.91 -7.39 5.29
N LEU A 25 11.92 -8.00 4.63
CA LEU A 25 11.08 -9.04 5.22
C LEU A 25 11.82 -10.34 5.53
N ASN A 26 12.90 -10.63 4.79
CA ASN A 26 13.66 -11.86 4.96
C ASN A 26 14.69 -11.74 6.10
N SER A 27 15.40 -10.63 6.20
CA SER A 27 16.49 -10.43 7.17
C SER A 27 16.06 -9.69 8.44
N GLY A 28 14.98 -8.90 8.40
CA GLY A 28 14.46 -8.20 9.56
C GLY A 28 13.82 -9.15 10.58
N THR A 29 13.92 -8.85 11.87
CA THR A 29 13.27 -9.62 12.92
C THR A 29 11.77 -9.32 13.00
N ASP A 30 10.97 -10.25 13.56
CA ASP A 30 9.53 -10.04 13.76
C ASP A 30 9.27 -8.84 14.70
N ALA A 31 10.08 -8.68 15.74
CA ALA A 31 9.97 -7.55 16.66
C ALA A 31 10.18 -6.21 15.94
N ALA A 32 11.21 -6.11 15.09
CA ALA A 32 11.49 -4.92 14.31
C ALA A 32 10.38 -4.62 13.28
N PHE A 33 9.80 -5.66 12.67
CA PHE A 33 8.64 -5.52 11.79
C PHE A 33 7.47 -4.84 12.49
N PHE A 34 7.03 -5.36 13.63
CA PHE A 34 5.92 -4.78 14.38
C PHE A 34 6.24 -3.37 14.91
N THR A 35 7.47 -3.14 15.39
CA THR A 35 7.88 -1.80 15.84
C THR A 35 7.81 -0.79 14.70
N LEU A 36 8.24 -1.16 13.49
CA LEU A 36 8.14 -0.31 12.32
C LEU A 36 6.68 0.01 11.99
N MET A 37 5.83 -1.02 11.94
CA MET A 37 4.42 -0.87 11.56
C MET A 37 3.62 -0.03 12.55
N GLU A 38 3.93 -0.16 13.84
CA GLU A 38 3.28 0.60 14.92
C GLU A 38 3.83 2.04 15.05
N GLY A 39 5.07 2.27 14.61
CA GLY A 39 5.78 3.54 14.81
C GLY A 39 5.39 4.68 13.87
N PHE A 40 4.67 4.35 12.78
CA PHE A 40 4.30 5.35 11.78
C PHE A 40 2.78 5.44 11.62
N ARG A 41 2.32 6.63 11.24
CA ARG A 41 0.92 6.89 10.94
C ARG A 41 0.81 7.66 9.63
N ASP A 42 -0.09 7.20 8.75
CA ASP A 42 -0.41 7.83 7.46
C ASP A 42 0.80 7.96 6.49
N ILE A 43 1.91 7.26 6.77
CA ILE A 43 3.13 7.26 5.95
C ILE A 43 3.32 5.87 5.34
N PRO A 44 3.45 5.75 4.01
CA PRO A 44 3.67 4.46 3.36
C PRO A 44 4.96 3.78 3.83
N GLN A 45 4.85 2.56 4.32
CA GLN A 45 5.98 1.71 4.66
C GLN A 45 6.36 0.82 3.48
N VAL A 46 7.65 0.80 3.13
CA VAL A 46 8.16 -0.06 2.06
C VAL A 46 8.77 -1.31 2.67
N LEU A 47 8.19 -2.47 2.33
CA LEU A 47 8.62 -3.79 2.75
C LEU A 47 9.23 -4.51 1.54
N GLU A 48 10.50 -4.85 1.64
CA GLU A 48 11.26 -5.44 0.55
C GLU A 48 11.47 -6.94 0.72
N GLU A 49 11.74 -7.60 -0.40
CA GLU A 49 12.12 -9.01 -0.45
C GLU A 49 11.01 -9.95 0.06
N TYR A 50 9.74 -9.67 -0.29
CA TYR A 50 8.69 -10.66 -0.01
C TYR A 50 8.97 -11.97 -0.75
N ASN A 51 8.94 -13.06 -0.01
CA ASN A 51 9.08 -14.42 -0.54
C ASN A 51 8.25 -15.40 0.29
N ASN A 52 7.44 -16.24 -0.37
CA ASN A 52 6.52 -17.17 0.27
C ASN A 52 7.22 -18.21 1.18
N LYS A 53 8.48 -18.56 0.88
CA LYS A 53 9.23 -19.57 1.63
C LYS A 53 9.98 -19.01 2.82
N SER A 54 10.41 -17.76 2.75
CA SER A 54 11.29 -17.15 3.77
C SER A 54 10.58 -16.22 4.75
N ILE A 55 9.38 -15.73 4.41
CA ILE A 55 8.61 -14.90 5.35
C ILE A 55 8.15 -15.74 6.55
N THR A 56 8.35 -15.24 7.77
CA THR A 56 7.88 -15.89 8.98
C THR A 56 6.36 -15.85 9.08
N ASP A 57 5.77 -16.83 9.77
CA ASP A 57 4.32 -16.86 9.99
C ASP A 57 3.85 -15.63 10.78
N ALA A 58 4.64 -15.15 11.73
CA ALA A 58 4.32 -13.95 12.50
C ALA A 58 4.21 -12.70 11.62
N LYS A 59 5.14 -12.48 10.68
CA LYS A 59 5.08 -11.35 9.73
C LYS A 59 3.91 -11.51 8.77
N PHE A 60 3.68 -12.71 8.25
CA PHE A 60 2.58 -12.96 7.33
C PHE A 60 1.22 -12.72 7.98
N GLN A 61 1.00 -13.24 9.20
CA GLN A 61 -0.21 -12.97 9.97
C GLN A 61 -0.34 -11.50 10.35
N GLY A 62 0.79 -10.82 10.64
CA GLY A 62 0.82 -9.38 10.85
C GLY A 62 0.34 -8.60 9.62
N LEU A 63 0.81 -8.93 8.42
CA LEU A 63 0.33 -8.33 7.16
C LEU A 63 -1.16 -8.56 6.95
N LYS A 64 -1.67 -9.77 7.23
CA LYS A 64 -3.13 -10.04 7.18
C LYS A 64 -3.90 -9.15 8.15
N ALA A 65 -3.49 -9.07 9.41
CA ALA A 65 -4.16 -8.28 10.43
C ALA A 65 -4.20 -6.79 10.05
N ILE A 66 -3.12 -6.24 9.53
CA ILE A 66 -3.04 -4.86 9.03
C ILE A 66 -4.06 -4.61 7.92
N THR A 67 -4.24 -5.56 7.00
CA THR A 67 -5.18 -5.41 5.88
C THR A 67 -6.64 -5.65 6.28
N TYR A 68 -6.91 -6.24 7.45
CA TYR A 68 -8.26 -6.48 7.97
C TYR A 68 -8.76 -5.31 8.79
N ASP A 69 -8.14 -5.08 9.95
CA ASP A 69 -8.65 -4.19 10.99
C ASP A 69 -7.64 -3.10 11.38
N GLY A 70 -6.49 -3.06 10.72
CA GLY A 70 -5.37 -2.22 11.12
C GLY A 70 -4.78 -2.63 12.46
N ASP A 71 -4.99 -3.89 12.87
CA ASP A 71 -4.48 -4.39 14.13
C ASP A 71 -3.00 -4.78 13.99
N GLY A 72 -2.19 -4.25 14.89
CA GLY A 72 -0.80 -4.63 15.07
C GLY A 72 -0.67 -5.74 16.10
N LYS A 73 0.38 -5.63 16.92
CA LYS A 73 0.68 -6.63 17.94
C LYS A 73 -0.28 -6.54 19.12
N GLN A 74 -0.80 -7.69 19.56
CA GLN A 74 -1.56 -7.80 20.79
C GLN A 74 -0.65 -8.19 21.96
N LYS A 75 -0.69 -7.43 23.04
CA LYS A 75 0.06 -7.71 24.29
C LYS A 75 -0.89 -7.67 25.46
N ARG A 76 -0.63 -8.50 26.49
CA ARG A 76 -1.29 -8.34 27.78
C ARG A 76 -0.79 -7.07 28.46
N LYS A 77 -1.67 -6.26 29.05
CA LYS A 77 -1.32 -5.06 29.80
C LYS A 77 -0.49 -5.33 31.04
N GLY A 78 -0.64 -6.52 31.64
CA GLY A 78 0.11 -6.96 32.81
C GLY A 78 0.03 -8.47 33.01
N ILE A 79 0.87 -9.00 33.91
CA ILE A 79 0.95 -10.46 34.18
C ILE A 79 -0.38 -11.00 34.70
N ASN A 80 -1.16 -10.22 35.44
CA ASN A 80 -2.43 -10.59 36.03
C ASN A 80 -3.64 -9.93 35.33
N ASP A 81 -3.41 -9.20 34.23
CA ASP A 81 -4.46 -8.47 33.53
C ASP A 81 -5.03 -9.34 32.41
N ARG A 82 -6.36 -9.42 32.33
CA ARG A 82 -7.06 -10.09 31.24
C ARG A 82 -7.23 -9.21 30.02
N ASP A 83 -6.97 -7.90 30.17
CA ASP A 83 -7.10 -6.93 29.10
C ASP A 83 -5.92 -7.05 28.11
N LEU A 84 -6.27 -7.04 26.85
CA LEU A 84 -5.32 -6.99 25.75
C LEU A 84 -5.10 -5.53 25.33
N ASP A 85 -3.84 -5.15 25.21
CA ASP A 85 -3.43 -3.93 24.53
C ASP A 85 -3.14 -4.29 23.07
N THR A 86 -3.97 -3.79 22.17
CA THR A 86 -3.81 -4.00 20.73
C THR A 86 -3.28 -2.72 20.12
N SER A 87 -2.07 -2.76 19.60
CA SER A 87 -1.53 -1.65 18.82
C SER A 87 -2.30 -1.50 17.51
N LYS A 88 -2.42 -0.26 17.04
CA LYS A 88 -3.03 0.03 15.74
C LYS A 88 -1.97 0.40 14.72
N VAL A 89 -2.09 -0.17 13.54
CA VAL A 89 -1.28 0.15 12.37
C VAL A 89 -2.13 0.99 11.42
N ASN A 90 -1.77 2.26 11.30
CA ASN A 90 -2.50 3.21 10.45
C ASN A 90 -1.65 3.66 9.26
N SER A 91 -0.67 2.87 8.86
CA SER A 91 0.21 3.18 7.73
C SER A 91 -0.12 2.30 6.53
N PRO A 92 -0.25 2.86 5.33
CA PRO A 92 -0.31 2.07 4.12
C PRO A 92 1.00 1.30 3.93
N VAL A 93 0.93 0.16 3.26
CA VAL A 93 2.08 -0.73 3.06
C VAL A 93 2.29 -0.97 1.58
N ILE A 94 3.53 -0.83 1.12
CA ILE A 94 3.98 -1.18 -0.23
C ILE A 94 4.88 -2.40 -0.10
N ILE A 95 4.45 -3.54 -0.63
CA ILE A 95 5.18 -4.80 -0.56
C ILE A 95 5.88 -5.05 -1.88
N LEU A 96 7.18 -5.28 -1.85
CA LEU A 96 8.00 -5.58 -3.01
C LEU A 96 8.48 -7.04 -2.94
N GLY A 97 8.22 -7.78 -4.01
CA GLY A 97 8.62 -9.18 -4.11
C GLY A 97 8.77 -9.61 -5.57
N GLN A 98 9.19 -10.84 -5.76
CA GLN A 98 9.21 -11.51 -7.06
C GLN A 98 8.06 -12.49 -7.23
N GLU A 99 7.31 -12.72 -6.15
CA GLU A 99 6.21 -13.66 -6.04
C GLU A 99 4.98 -12.95 -5.49
N THR A 100 3.81 -13.42 -5.86
CA THR A 100 2.55 -13.03 -5.22
C THR A 100 2.37 -13.79 -3.90
N PRO A 101 1.71 -13.20 -2.89
CA PRO A 101 1.36 -13.93 -1.67
C PRO A 101 0.39 -15.08 -1.97
N GLU A 102 0.84 -16.32 -1.82
CA GLU A 102 0.07 -17.53 -2.14
C GLU A 102 -0.33 -18.34 -0.89
N ARG A 103 -0.06 -17.79 0.31
CA ARG A 103 -0.41 -18.46 1.57
C ARG A 103 -1.87 -18.18 1.93
N ASP A 104 -2.52 -19.13 2.55
CA ASP A 104 -3.84 -19.02 3.18
C ASP A 104 -4.94 -18.43 2.29
N ASP A 105 -5.72 -19.25 1.67
CA ASP A 105 -7.02 -18.90 1.04
C ASP A 105 -7.10 -17.57 0.25
N ASN A 106 -5.98 -17.00 -0.17
CA ASN A 106 -5.86 -15.70 -0.83
C ASN A 106 -6.36 -14.49 -0.01
N ALA A 107 -6.49 -14.63 1.31
CA ALA A 107 -7.07 -13.59 2.14
C ALA A 107 -6.30 -12.26 2.07
N LEU A 108 -4.97 -12.31 1.93
CA LEU A 108 -4.15 -11.11 1.73
C LEU A 108 -4.35 -10.55 0.33
N MET A 109 -4.35 -11.41 -0.71
CA MET A 109 -4.47 -10.99 -2.11
C MET A 109 -5.79 -10.26 -2.41
N ASN A 110 -6.88 -10.66 -1.78
CA ASN A 110 -8.18 -10.02 -1.96
C ASN A 110 -8.27 -8.59 -1.39
N ARG A 111 -7.20 -8.08 -0.76
CA ARG A 111 -7.14 -6.77 -0.10
C ARG A 111 -5.99 -5.89 -0.55
N VAL A 112 -5.21 -6.35 -1.50
CA VAL A 112 -4.09 -5.60 -2.06
C VAL A 112 -4.37 -5.23 -3.52
N VAL A 113 -3.76 -4.15 -3.98
CA VAL A 113 -3.68 -3.84 -5.40
C VAL A 113 -2.38 -4.41 -5.92
N LEU A 114 -2.48 -5.41 -6.79
CA LEU A 114 -1.31 -6.01 -7.43
C LEU A 114 -0.87 -5.15 -8.61
N CYS A 115 0.38 -4.71 -8.56
CA CYS A 115 1.03 -3.99 -9.65
C CYS A 115 2.20 -4.82 -10.20
N GLU A 116 2.02 -5.35 -11.39
CA GLU A 116 3.10 -6.06 -12.07
C GLU A 116 4.03 -5.07 -12.76
N VAL A 117 5.33 -5.19 -12.46
CA VAL A 117 6.36 -4.41 -13.13
C VAL A 117 7.20 -5.38 -13.98
N PRO A 118 6.98 -5.43 -15.28
CA PRO A 118 7.67 -6.37 -16.15
C PRO A 118 9.18 -6.09 -16.15
N LYS A 119 9.94 -7.15 -16.31
CA LYS A 119 11.39 -7.03 -16.51
C LYS A 119 11.65 -6.40 -17.87
N ARG A 120 12.33 -5.27 -17.86
CA ARG A 120 12.75 -4.64 -19.10
C ARG A 120 13.89 -5.43 -19.74
N THR A 121 13.82 -5.63 -21.03
CA THR A 121 14.83 -6.28 -21.86
C THR A 121 15.66 -5.29 -22.69
N GLU A 122 15.10 -4.10 -22.92
CA GLU A 122 15.74 -3.05 -23.74
C GLU A 122 16.54 -2.07 -22.89
N GLU A 123 17.55 -1.46 -23.49
CA GLU A 123 18.30 -0.38 -22.87
C GLU A 123 17.45 0.88 -22.74
N TYR A 124 17.79 1.72 -21.78
CA TYR A 124 17.10 3.00 -21.58
C TYR A 124 17.51 3.99 -22.68
N THR A 125 16.53 4.64 -23.25
CA THR A 125 16.77 5.78 -24.15
C THR A 125 17.35 6.96 -23.38
N ALA A 126 18.00 7.89 -24.10
CA ALA A 126 18.51 9.12 -23.50
C ALA A 126 17.41 9.93 -22.81
N ARG A 127 16.21 9.98 -23.40
CA ARG A 127 15.04 10.67 -22.82
C ARG A 127 14.56 10.03 -21.51
N GLU A 128 14.49 8.69 -21.47
CA GLU A 128 14.08 8.00 -20.24
C GLU A 128 15.10 8.18 -19.13
N THR A 129 16.40 8.17 -19.47
CA THR A 129 17.48 8.45 -18.52
C THR A 129 17.37 9.87 -17.98
N GLU A 130 17.08 10.86 -18.81
CA GLU A 130 16.87 12.24 -18.40
C GLU A 130 15.65 12.36 -17.47
N VAL A 131 14.51 11.76 -17.83
CA VAL A 131 13.28 11.75 -17.00
C VAL A 131 13.55 11.11 -15.64
N PHE A 132 14.27 9.99 -15.62
CA PHE A 132 14.66 9.33 -14.38
C PHE A 132 15.55 10.23 -13.51
N GLN A 133 16.53 10.92 -14.10
CA GLN A 133 17.40 11.83 -13.36
C GLN A 133 16.60 13.00 -12.78
N ARG A 134 15.68 13.59 -13.55
CA ARG A 134 14.77 14.64 -13.05
C ARG A 134 13.92 14.15 -11.88
N LEU A 135 13.41 12.92 -11.91
CA LEU A 135 12.69 12.33 -10.79
C LEU A 135 13.59 12.25 -9.55
N LYS A 136 14.83 11.77 -9.69
CA LYS A 136 15.80 11.68 -8.58
C LYS A 136 16.15 13.05 -8.00
N ASP A 137 16.24 14.04 -8.83
CA ASP A 137 16.48 15.44 -8.39
C ASP A 137 15.26 15.98 -7.63
N SER A 138 14.05 15.72 -8.12
CA SER A 138 12.80 16.11 -7.45
C SER A 138 12.64 15.42 -6.08
N GLU A 139 12.98 14.15 -5.97
CA GLU A 139 12.98 13.43 -4.68
C GLU A 139 13.89 14.12 -3.65
N ARG A 140 15.06 14.63 -4.08
CA ARG A 140 16.03 15.29 -3.19
C ARG A 140 15.63 16.74 -2.83
N THR A 141 14.94 17.42 -3.73
CA THR A 141 14.70 18.87 -3.61
C THR A 141 13.31 19.23 -3.09
N GLY A 142 12.40 18.27 -2.98
CA GLY A 142 11.12 18.58 -2.37
C GLY A 142 9.90 17.93 -3.01
N LEU A 143 10.00 16.67 -3.42
CA LEU A 143 8.81 15.94 -3.91
C LEU A 143 7.70 15.92 -2.85
N CYS A 144 8.04 15.96 -1.56
CA CYS A 144 7.06 16.08 -0.47
C CYS A 144 6.19 17.34 -0.54
N ASN A 145 6.60 18.39 -1.26
CA ASN A 145 5.75 19.57 -1.46
C ASN A 145 4.47 19.25 -2.24
N VAL A 146 4.50 18.21 -3.10
CA VAL A 146 3.31 17.74 -3.81
C VAL A 146 2.24 17.24 -2.83
N LEU A 147 2.65 16.62 -1.71
CA LEU A 147 1.71 16.21 -0.67
C LEU A 147 0.94 17.40 -0.09
N PHE A 148 1.59 18.53 0.14
CA PHE A 148 0.90 19.72 0.65
C PHE A 148 -0.17 20.24 -0.30
N GLU A 149 0.08 20.16 -1.61
CA GLU A 149 -0.94 20.52 -2.60
C GLU A 149 -2.10 19.52 -2.59
N ILE A 150 -1.82 18.24 -2.50
CA ILE A 150 -2.86 17.19 -2.36
C ILE A 150 -3.66 17.39 -1.07
N LEU A 151 -3.03 17.74 0.04
CA LEU A 151 -3.73 17.97 1.32
C LEU A 151 -4.68 19.17 1.28
N LYS A 152 -4.46 20.14 0.41
CA LYS A 152 -5.42 21.26 0.20
C LYS A 152 -6.75 20.77 -0.37
N LEU A 153 -6.76 19.62 -1.04
CA LEU A 153 -7.98 18.99 -1.58
C LEU A 153 -8.80 18.27 -0.50
N ARG A 154 -8.32 18.20 0.74
CA ARG A 154 -9.01 17.47 1.82
C ARG A 154 -10.48 17.86 2.01
N PRO A 155 -10.89 19.14 2.00
CA PRO A 155 -12.31 19.51 2.09
C PRO A 155 -13.14 18.93 0.94
N ILE A 156 -12.61 19.00 -0.29
CA ILE A 156 -13.26 18.47 -1.50
C ILE A 156 -13.41 16.95 -1.40
N VAL A 157 -12.36 16.27 -0.95
CA VAL A 157 -12.40 14.81 -0.73
C VAL A 157 -13.48 14.47 0.31
N GLN A 158 -13.53 15.19 1.43
CA GLN A 158 -14.53 14.95 2.48
C GLN A 158 -15.97 15.16 1.98
N GLU A 159 -16.19 16.12 1.10
CA GLU A 159 -17.51 16.43 0.54
C GLU A 159 -17.95 15.41 -0.51
N HIS A 160 -17.07 15.05 -1.44
CA HIS A 160 -17.47 14.32 -2.64
C HIS A 160 -17.13 12.82 -2.62
N PHE A 161 -16.16 12.38 -1.79
CA PHE A 161 -15.63 11.03 -1.83
C PHE A 161 -16.69 9.95 -1.69
N LYS A 162 -17.55 10.06 -0.67
CA LYS A 162 -18.55 9.02 -0.36
C LYS A 162 -19.56 8.83 -1.49
N HIS A 163 -20.00 9.92 -2.12
CA HIS A 163 -20.93 9.86 -3.22
C HIS A 163 -20.28 9.27 -4.48
N LEU A 164 -19.08 9.74 -4.80
CA LEU A 164 -18.34 9.27 -5.97
C LEU A 164 -17.89 7.81 -5.82
N GLU A 165 -17.49 7.40 -4.60
CA GLU A 165 -17.15 6.00 -4.30
C GLU A 165 -18.36 5.08 -4.52
N GLY A 166 -19.53 5.46 -4.03
CA GLY A 166 -20.76 4.69 -4.26
C GLY A 166 -21.09 4.54 -5.74
N THR A 167 -20.96 5.59 -6.55
CA THR A 167 -21.16 5.56 -8.00
C THR A 167 -20.13 4.67 -8.69
N THR A 168 -18.84 4.86 -8.37
CA THR A 168 -17.74 4.07 -8.94
C THR A 168 -17.86 2.59 -8.59
N ASN A 169 -18.23 2.27 -7.35
CA ASN A 169 -18.44 0.90 -6.91
C ASN A 169 -19.58 0.24 -7.69
N LYS A 170 -20.69 0.94 -7.88
CA LYS A 170 -21.81 0.45 -8.68
C LYS A 170 -21.42 0.21 -10.14
N GLU A 171 -20.74 1.17 -10.77
CA GLU A 171 -20.26 1.02 -12.17
C GLU A 171 -19.36 -0.21 -12.33
N LEU A 172 -18.42 -0.42 -11.41
CA LEU A 172 -17.55 -1.59 -11.43
C LEU A 172 -18.33 -2.89 -11.19
N THR A 173 -19.27 -2.87 -10.26
CA THR A 173 -20.12 -4.03 -9.97
C THR A 173 -20.92 -4.43 -11.22
N ASP A 174 -21.57 -3.47 -11.85
CA ASP A 174 -22.36 -3.69 -13.05
C ASP A 174 -21.50 -4.18 -14.23
N ALA A 175 -20.27 -3.66 -14.37
CA ALA A 175 -19.35 -4.05 -15.43
C ALA A 175 -18.77 -5.47 -15.24
N VAL A 176 -18.45 -5.84 -14.01
CA VAL A 176 -17.78 -7.12 -13.69
C VAL A 176 -18.79 -8.25 -13.53
N LEU A 177 -19.94 -7.96 -12.94
CA LEU A 177 -20.92 -8.99 -12.55
C LEU A 177 -22.07 -9.17 -13.52
N SER A 178 -22.02 -8.60 -14.73
CA SER A 178 -23.06 -8.65 -15.78
C SER A 178 -23.98 -9.91 -15.71
N GLY A 179 -24.75 -10.04 -14.62
CA GLY A 179 -25.79 -11.07 -14.45
C GLY A 179 -25.43 -12.30 -13.59
N GLY A 180 -24.31 -12.32 -12.89
CA GLY A 180 -23.93 -13.41 -11.97
C GLY A 180 -23.81 -12.96 -10.52
N ASP A 181 -24.00 -13.88 -9.57
CA ASP A 181 -23.75 -13.65 -8.15
C ASP A 181 -22.25 -13.47 -7.87
N ALA A 182 -21.91 -12.40 -7.16
CA ALA A 182 -20.54 -12.14 -6.74
C ALA A 182 -20.12 -13.08 -5.62
N SER A 183 -19.00 -13.76 -5.78
CA SER A 183 -18.31 -14.33 -4.63
C SER A 183 -17.90 -13.22 -3.64
N GLY A 184 -17.84 -13.55 -2.33
CA GLY A 184 -17.41 -12.57 -1.31
C GLY A 184 -16.04 -11.95 -1.59
N ASP A 185 -15.16 -12.68 -2.27
CA ASP A 185 -13.84 -12.21 -2.69
C ASP A 185 -13.91 -11.18 -3.82
N MET A 186 -14.76 -11.41 -4.80
CA MET A 186 -14.98 -10.46 -5.90
C MET A 186 -15.52 -9.12 -5.38
N VAL A 187 -16.48 -9.15 -4.46
CA VAL A 187 -17.02 -7.94 -3.80
C VAL A 187 -15.90 -7.14 -3.13
N ARG A 188 -14.97 -7.81 -2.45
CA ARG A 188 -13.82 -7.13 -1.79
C ARG A 188 -12.86 -6.51 -2.80
N ILE A 189 -12.55 -7.23 -3.87
CA ILE A 189 -11.69 -6.71 -4.95
C ILE A 189 -12.33 -5.47 -5.58
N ILE A 190 -13.61 -5.54 -5.95
CA ILE A 190 -14.35 -4.41 -6.51
C ILE A 190 -14.29 -3.21 -5.57
N LYS A 191 -14.54 -3.41 -4.27
CA LYS A 191 -14.46 -2.34 -3.27
C LYS A 191 -13.07 -1.72 -3.19
N THR A 192 -12.01 -2.53 -3.19
CA THR A 192 -10.63 -2.03 -3.16
C THR A 192 -10.32 -1.20 -4.40
N VAL A 193 -10.66 -1.71 -5.57
CA VAL A 193 -10.43 -0.99 -6.84
C VAL A 193 -11.25 0.29 -6.91
N SER A 194 -12.51 0.29 -6.43
CA SER A 194 -13.36 1.48 -6.44
C SER A 194 -12.79 2.62 -5.61
N LEU A 195 -12.16 2.32 -4.46
CA LEU A 195 -11.50 3.33 -3.63
C LEU A 195 -10.37 4.05 -4.39
N PHE A 196 -9.51 3.28 -5.07
CA PHE A 196 -8.41 3.85 -5.86
C PHE A 196 -8.92 4.68 -7.05
N LEU A 197 -9.88 4.14 -7.82
CA LEU A 197 -10.45 4.86 -8.95
C LEU A 197 -11.17 6.14 -8.52
N THR A 198 -11.86 6.12 -7.39
CA THR A 198 -12.50 7.32 -6.82
C THR A 198 -11.47 8.40 -6.51
N MET A 199 -10.35 8.05 -5.90
CA MET A 199 -9.28 9.02 -5.65
C MET A 199 -8.66 9.54 -6.94
N CYS A 200 -8.41 8.69 -7.94
CA CYS A 200 -7.93 9.13 -9.24
C CYS A 200 -8.90 10.14 -9.88
N ARG A 201 -10.19 9.85 -9.90
CA ARG A 201 -11.23 10.74 -10.44
C ARG A 201 -11.29 12.08 -9.72
N LEU A 202 -11.16 12.08 -8.40
CA LEU A 202 -11.11 13.33 -7.61
C LEU A 202 -9.87 14.14 -7.95
N LEU A 203 -8.70 13.52 -8.04
CA LEU A 203 -7.47 14.21 -8.41
C LEU A 203 -7.54 14.75 -9.84
N GLU A 204 -8.05 13.98 -10.80
CA GLU A 204 -8.22 14.45 -12.18
C GLU A 204 -9.18 15.65 -12.31
N THR A 205 -10.19 15.71 -11.43
CA THR A 205 -11.21 16.77 -11.50
C THR A 205 -10.80 18.05 -10.79
N TYR A 206 -10.03 17.94 -9.70
CA TYR A 206 -9.79 19.06 -8.77
C TYR A 206 -8.33 19.41 -8.53
N ALA A 207 -7.36 18.59 -8.97
CA ALA A 207 -5.93 18.90 -8.87
C ALA A 207 -5.40 19.48 -10.18
#